data_bdb6fb847b2372f0a4d354ca97efc95f
#
_entry.id   bdb6fb847b2372f0a4d354ca97efc95f
#
_cell.length_a   1.000
_cell.length_b   1.000
_cell.length_c   1.000
_cell.angle_alpha   90.00
_cell.angle_beta   90.00
_cell.angle_gamma   90.00
#
_symmetry.space_group_name_H-M   'P 1'
#
loop_
_entity.id
_entity.type
_entity.pdbx_description
1 polymer ?
#
loop_
_entity_poly.entity_id
_entity_poly.type
_entity_poly.pdbx_seq_one_letter_code
_entity_poly.pdbx_strand_id
1 'polypeptide(L)'
;LSNHYRHALCYYDAFHDVIAKGKPMKFSVLVAIVPEENEQAAIDTAKDLGAGGITVMSARGISNNVKKTFFGLSYDGSQSVLLMVLEKGLSLQVLKAIQKILMPDNQDSKGLVFTLPLEHLAGIDTSQVEQFQQHLRDSF
;
A
#
# COMPACT_ATOMS: atom_id res chain seq x y z
N LEU A 1 31.85 19.99 -5.48
CA LEU A 1 31.39 18.63 -5.74
C LEU A 1 30.74 18.09 -4.47
N SER A 2 29.80 18.37 -4.21
CA SER A 2 28.45 18.76 -4.21
C SER A 2 27.54 17.69 -3.63
N ASN A 3 26.66 18.12 -2.79
CA ASN A 3 25.64 17.38 -2.05
C ASN A 3 24.88 16.25 -2.82
N HIS A 4 24.93 16.24 -4.14
CA HIS A 4 24.26 15.24 -4.97
C HIS A 4 24.91 13.84 -4.87
N TYR A 5 26.24 13.78 -4.73
CA TYR A 5 26.94 12.49 -4.62
C TYR A 5 26.89 11.89 -3.23
N ARG A 6 26.71 12.71 -2.20
CA ARG A 6 26.52 12.20 -0.83
C ARG A 6 25.16 11.51 -0.63
N HIS A 7 24.12 12.00 -1.29
CA HIS A 7 22.81 11.33 -1.25
C HIS A 7 22.82 10.00 -2.02
N ALA A 8 23.52 9.92 -3.14
CA ALA A 8 23.65 8.68 -3.91
C ALA A 8 24.47 7.63 -3.15
N LEU A 9 25.54 8.05 -2.46
CA LEU A 9 26.37 7.17 -1.65
C LEU A 9 25.64 6.65 -0.40
N CYS A 10 24.89 7.50 0.26
CA CYS A 10 24.06 7.08 1.41
C CYS A 10 22.97 6.07 1.01
N TYR A 11 22.48 6.18 -0.22
CA TYR A 11 21.52 5.25 -0.81
C TYR A 11 22.19 3.90 -1.13
N TYR A 12 23.42 3.94 -1.63
CA TYR A 12 24.20 2.73 -1.95
C TYR A 12 24.60 1.96 -0.69
N ASP A 13 24.96 2.67 0.37
CA ASP A 13 25.33 2.07 1.67
C ASP A 13 24.14 1.46 2.39
N ALA A 14 22.98 2.11 2.40
CA ALA A 14 21.76 1.56 2.98
C ALA A 14 21.28 0.30 2.24
N PHE A 15 21.45 0.27 0.92
CA PHE A 15 21.13 -0.91 0.10
C PHE A 15 22.14 -2.05 0.32
N HIS A 16 23.43 -1.71 0.49
CA HIS A 16 24.48 -2.69 0.79
C HIS A 16 24.36 -3.30 2.18
N ASP A 17 23.96 -2.53 3.18
CA ASP A 17 23.72 -3.02 4.54
C ASP A 17 22.55 -4.00 4.62
N VAL A 18 21.51 -3.78 3.82
CA VAL A 18 20.38 -4.70 3.71
C VAL A 18 20.80 -6.01 3.04
N ILE A 19 21.68 -5.95 2.05
CA ILE A 19 22.25 -7.14 1.37
C ILE A 19 23.23 -7.87 2.29
N ALA A 20 24.03 -7.17 3.07
CA ALA A 20 25.01 -7.76 3.98
C ALA A 20 24.40 -8.56 5.13
N LYS A 21 23.13 -8.35 5.45
CA LYS A 21 22.39 -9.10 6.50
C LYS A 21 21.62 -10.34 5.99
N GLY A 22 21.88 -10.81 4.79
CA GLY A 22 21.60 -12.18 4.34
C GLY A 22 20.25 -12.44 3.66
N LYS A 23 19.33 -11.47 3.56
CA LYS A 23 18.13 -11.58 2.70
C LYS A 23 17.78 -10.21 2.12
N PRO A 24 17.77 -10.05 0.78
CA PRO A 24 17.33 -8.81 0.17
C PRO A 24 15.84 -8.59 0.52
N MET A 25 15.54 -7.48 1.19
CA MET A 25 14.17 -7.08 1.48
C MET A 25 13.54 -6.57 0.19
N LYS A 26 12.46 -7.21 -0.23
CA LYS A 26 11.68 -6.81 -1.40
C LYS A 26 10.48 -5.98 -0.96
N PHE A 27 10.24 -4.90 -1.68
CA PHE A 27 9.11 -4.00 -1.44
C PHE A 27 8.10 -4.09 -2.57
N SER A 28 6.87 -3.81 -2.23
CA SER A 28 5.77 -3.69 -3.17
C SER A 28 4.99 -2.41 -2.90
N VAL A 29 4.40 -1.85 -3.94
CA VAL A 29 3.37 -0.83 -3.81
C VAL A 29 2.04 -1.53 -3.70
N LEU A 30 1.30 -1.27 -2.63
CA LEU A 30 -0.09 -1.66 -2.52
C LEU A 30 -0.96 -0.47 -2.89
N VAL A 31 -1.89 -0.71 -3.79
CA VAL A 31 -2.89 0.27 -4.21
C VAL A 31 -4.27 -0.30 -3.87
N ALA A 32 -5.04 0.43 -3.10
CA ALA A 32 -6.42 0.08 -2.78
C ALA A 32 -7.34 1.21 -3.24
N ILE A 33 -8.30 0.88 -4.10
CA ILE A 33 -9.35 1.79 -4.55
C ILE A 33 -10.62 1.37 -3.82
N VAL A 34 -11.06 2.19 -2.88
CA VAL A 34 -12.14 1.85 -1.96
C VAL A 34 -13.23 2.92 -2.01
N PRO A 35 -14.50 2.56 -1.77
CA PRO A 35 -15.53 3.56 -1.53
C PRO A 35 -15.14 4.46 -0.36
N GLU A 36 -15.51 5.72 -0.40
CA GLU A 36 -15.20 6.70 0.65
C GLU A 36 -15.67 6.21 2.05
N GLU A 37 -16.80 5.56 2.12
CA GLU A 37 -17.32 4.95 3.34
C GLU A 37 -16.43 3.87 3.95
N ASN A 38 -15.59 3.22 3.15
CA ASN A 38 -14.66 2.17 3.58
C ASN A 38 -13.22 2.68 3.79
N GLU A 39 -12.95 3.96 3.51
CA GLU A 39 -11.61 4.55 3.61
C GLU A 39 -11.01 4.35 4.98
N GLN A 40 -11.70 4.78 6.03
CA GLN A 40 -11.17 4.72 7.38
C GLN A 40 -10.93 3.28 7.85
N ALA A 41 -11.85 2.37 7.54
CA ALA A 41 -11.70 0.95 7.89
C ALA A 41 -10.48 0.33 7.22
N ALA A 42 -10.23 0.67 5.95
CA ALA A 42 -9.07 0.19 5.21
C ALA A 42 -7.76 0.76 5.78
N ILE A 43 -7.73 2.05 6.13
CA ILE A 43 -6.58 2.70 6.76
C ILE A 43 -6.26 2.04 8.11
N ASP A 44 -7.26 1.88 8.97
CA ASP A 44 -7.07 1.30 10.30
C ASP A 44 -6.58 -0.14 10.21
N THR A 45 -7.16 -0.93 9.32
CA THR A 45 -6.72 -2.31 9.05
C THR A 45 -5.27 -2.37 8.61
N ALA A 46 -4.86 -1.52 7.67
CA ALA A 46 -3.47 -1.47 7.20
C ALA A 46 -2.51 -1.06 8.32
N LYS A 47 -2.85 -0.07 9.11
CA LYS A 47 -2.04 0.38 10.26
C LYS A 47 -1.90 -0.71 11.34
N ASP A 48 -2.98 -1.39 11.66
CA ASP A 48 -2.98 -2.46 12.66
C ASP A 48 -2.07 -3.63 12.24
N LEU A 49 -1.93 -3.86 10.95
CA LEU A 49 -1.00 -4.85 10.39
C LEU A 49 0.45 -4.36 10.28
N GLY A 50 0.71 -3.08 10.46
CA GLY A 50 2.05 -2.50 10.47
C GLY A 50 2.39 -1.58 9.31
N ALA A 51 1.42 -1.13 8.53
CA ALA A 51 1.67 -0.13 7.49
C ALA A 51 2.09 1.20 8.13
N GLY A 52 3.31 1.65 7.84
CA GLY A 52 3.89 2.85 8.44
C GLY A 52 3.43 4.15 7.81
N GLY A 53 3.21 4.17 6.51
CA GLY A 53 2.80 5.36 5.78
C GLY A 53 1.73 5.03 4.74
N ILE A 54 0.68 5.84 4.68
CA ILE A 54 -0.41 5.69 3.72
C ILE A 54 -0.67 7.04 3.07
N THR A 55 -0.60 7.09 1.75
CA THR A 55 -1.01 8.24 0.97
C THR A 55 -2.46 8.06 0.55
N VAL A 56 -3.29 9.04 0.80
CA VAL A 56 -4.71 9.03 0.48
C VAL A 56 -4.99 10.05 -0.60
N MET A 57 -5.68 9.63 -1.65
CA MET A 57 -6.11 10.50 -2.76
C MET A 57 -7.60 10.33 -2.99
N SER A 58 -8.29 11.42 -3.23
CA SER A 58 -9.68 11.38 -3.68
C SER A 58 -9.75 11.03 -5.16
N ALA A 59 -10.69 10.17 -5.53
CA ALA A 59 -10.85 9.71 -6.89
C ALA A 59 -12.33 9.58 -7.27
N ARG A 60 -12.57 9.48 -8.57
CA ARG A 60 -13.88 9.14 -9.14
C ARG A 60 -13.70 7.95 -10.06
N GLY A 61 -14.56 6.97 -9.92
CA GLY A 61 -14.58 5.81 -10.80
C GLY A 61 -15.82 5.81 -11.69
N ILE A 62 -15.67 5.25 -12.88
CA ILE A 62 -16.79 4.92 -13.76
C ILE A 62 -16.81 3.39 -13.86
N SER A 63 -17.90 2.79 -13.48
CA SER A 63 -18.10 1.35 -13.54
C SER A 63 -19.28 1.01 -14.45
N ASN A 64 -19.19 -0.10 -15.14
CA ASN A 64 -20.28 -0.62 -15.95
C ASN A 64 -21.41 -1.26 -15.11
N ASN A 65 -21.28 -1.30 -13.79
CA ASN A 65 -22.32 -1.77 -12.89
C ASN A 65 -23.45 -0.75 -12.79
N VAL A 66 -24.38 -0.86 -13.72
CA VAL A 66 -25.55 0.00 -13.92
C VAL A 66 -26.59 -0.25 -12.81
N LYS A 67 -26.25 -0.11 -11.55
CA LYS A 67 -27.26 -0.30 -10.49
C LYS A 67 -27.88 1.00 -9.96
N LYS A 68 -27.39 2.17 -10.37
CA LYS A 68 -28.00 3.45 -9.97
C LYS A 68 -27.85 4.48 -11.10
N THR A 69 -28.68 4.36 -12.10
CA THR A 69 -28.88 5.46 -13.05
C THR A 69 -29.94 6.40 -12.51
N PHE A 70 -29.53 7.60 -12.14
CA PHE A 70 -30.44 8.71 -11.90
C PHE A 70 -30.35 9.62 -13.12
N PHE A 71 -31.43 9.78 -13.86
CA PHE A 71 -31.48 10.57 -15.13
C PHE A 71 -30.46 10.15 -16.20
N GLY A 72 -30.15 8.88 -16.35
CA GLY A 72 -29.23 8.40 -17.38
C GLY A 72 -27.75 8.65 -17.10
N LEU A 73 -27.42 9.14 -15.91
CA LEU A 73 -26.04 9.30 -15.43
C LEU A 73 -25.72 8.16 -14.48
N SER A 74 -24.72 7.33 -14.84
CA SER A 74 -24.16 6.37 -13.88
C SER A 74 -23.29 7.14 -12.89
N TYR A 75 -23.78 7.32 -11.68
CA TYR A 75 -23.07 7.97 -10.61
C TYR A 75 -22.34 6.90 -9.77
N ASP A 76 -21.06 6.69 -10.02
CA ASP A 76 -20.20 6.04 -9.05
C ASP A 76 -19.82 7.08 -8.00
N GLY A 77 -20.14 6.79 -6.75
CA GLY A 77 -19.85 7.68 -5.64
C GLY A 77 -18.36 8.00 -5.50
N SER A 78 -18.04 8.90 -4.61
CA SER A 78 -16.65 9.26 -4.28
C SER A 78 -15.88 8.02 -3.85
N GLN A 79 -14.67 7.89 -4.37
CA GLN A 79 -13.73 6.82 -4.04
C GLN A 79 -12.45 7.40 -3.46
N SER A 80 -11.74 6.60 -2.69
CA SER A 80 -10.42 6.92 -2.17
C SER A 80 -9.41 5.94 -2.73
N VAL A 81 -8.27 6.45 -3.13
CA VAL A 81 -7.10 5.63 -3.49
C VAL A 81 -6.12 5.67 -2.34
N LEU A 82 -5.84 4.52 -1.76
CA LEU A 82 -4.82 4.34 -0.74
C LEU A 82 -3.58 3.77 -1.40
N LEU A 83 -2.46 4.43 -1.19
CA LEU A 83 -1.18 4.01 -1.75
C LEU A 83 -0.17 3.84 -0.63
N MET A 84 0.45 2.68 -0.54
CA MET A 84 1.44 2.36 0.48
C MET A 84 2.57 1.54 -0.10
N VAL A 85 3.77 1.81 0.41
CA VAL A 85 4.96 1.03 0.12
C VAL A 85 5.21 0.10 1.30
N LEU A 86 5.18 -1.19 1.06
CA LEU A 86 5.27 -2.22 2.09
C LEU A 86 6.28 -3.29 1.70
N GLU A 87 6.84 -3.95 2.70
CA GLU A 87 7.57 -5.19 2.47
C GLU A 87 6.63 -6.21 1.79
N LYS A 88 7.17 -7.05 0.91
CA LYS A 88 6.38 -7.95 0.05
C LYS A 88 5.41 -8.85 0.84
N GLY A 89 5.86 -9.44 1.94
CA GLY A 89 5.03 -10.32 2.78
C GLY A 89 3.92 -9.56 3.49
N LEU A 90 4.24 -8.38 4.02
CA LEU A 90 3.26 -7.51 4.66
C LEU A 90 2.23 -6.99 3.65
N SER A 91 2.65 -6.65 2.44
CA SER A 91 1.73 -6.19 1.39
C SER A 91 0.67 -7.24 1.06
N LEU A 92 1.03 -8.51 1.05
CA LEU A 92 0.08 -9.60 0.83
C LEU A 92 -0.91 -9.76 1.99
N GLN A 93 -0.45 -9.60 3.23
CA GLN A 93 -1.34 -9.64 4.41
C GLN A 93 -2.34 -8.47 4.40
N VAL A 94 -1.86 -7.26 4.10
CA VAL A 94 -2.71 -6.07 4.00
C VAL A 94 -3.70 -6.21 2.84
N LEU A 95 -3.26 -6.71 1.69
CA LEU A 95 -4.14 -6.98 0.55
C LEU A 95 -5.30 -7.90 0.93
N LYS A 96 -5.00 -9.02 1.57
CA LYS A 96 -6.03 -9.98 2.00
C LYS A 96 -7.00 -9.38 3.01
N ALA A 97 -6.51 -8.57 3.94
CA ALA A 97 -7.33 -7.92 4.95
C ALA A 97 -8.25 -6.85 4.34
N ILE A 98 -7.75 -6.05 3.42
CA ILE A 98 -8.56 -5.05 2.69
C ILE A 98 -9.57 -5.75 1.78
N GLN A 99 -9.19 -6.84 1.13
CA GLN A 99 -10.11 -7.62 0.31
C GLN A 99 -11.36 -8.05 1.10
N LYS A 100 -11.21 -8.46 2.34
CA LYS A 100 -12.34 -8.82 3.22
C LYS A 100 -13.28 -7.65 3.48
N ILE A 101 -12.75 -6.43 3.58
CA ILE A 101 -13.56 -5.22 3.73
C ILE A 101 -14.35 -4.93 2.45
N LEU A 102 -13.73 -5.13 1.29
CA LEU A 102 -14.33 -4.84 -0.02
C LEU A 102 -15.35 -5.89 -0.47
N MET A 103 -15.25 -7.10 0.03
CA MET A 103 -16.13 -8.23 -0.32
C MET A 103 -16.74 -8.84 0.93
N PRO A 104 -17.62 -8.12 1.66
CA PRO A 104 -18.32 -8.71 2.80
C PRO A 104 -19.33 -9.74 2.34
N ASP A 105 -19.29 -10.95 2.91
CA ASP A 105 -20.34 -11.98 2.83
C ASP A 105 -20.82 -12.35 1.40
N ASN A 106 -19.90 -12.64 0.47
CA ASN A 106 -20.22 -13.03 -0.91
C ASN A 106 -21.01 -11.99 -1.73
N GLN A 107 -20.94 -10.75 -1.35
CA GLN A 107 -21.47 -9.65 -2.16
C GLN A 107 -20.46 -9.24 -3.24
N ASP A 108 -20.94 -8.52 -4.25
CA ASP A 108 -20.08 -7.94 -5.28
C ASP A 108 -19.00 -7.06 -4.66
N SER A 109 -17.78 -7.14 -5.20
CA SER A 109 -16.68 -6.30 -4.74
C SER A 109 -17.01 -4.82 -4.93
N LYS A 110 -16.82 -4.05 -3.86
CA LYS A 110 -17.06 -2.60 -3.86
C LYS A 110 -15.84 -1.79 -4.28
N GLY A 111 -14.73 -2.43 -4.54
CA GLY A 111 -13.50 -1.76 -4.89
C GLY A 111 -12.45 -2.72 -5.43
N LEU A 112 -11.23 -2.28 -5.47
CA LEU A 112 -10.11 -3.03 -6.03
C LEU A 112 -8.87 -2.85 -5.15
N VAL A 113 -8.14 -3.91 -4.90
CA VAL A 113 -6.85 -3.88 -4.23
C VAL A 113 -5.84 -4.73 -4.98
N PHE A 114 -4.67 -4.21 -5.20
CA PHE A 114 -3.60 -4.91 -5.91
C PHE A 114 -2.22 -4.47 -5.45
N THR A 115 -1.21 -5.26 -5.76
CA THR A 115 0.18 -4.94 -5.48
C THR A 115 1.00 -4.90 -6.76
N LEU A 116 2.01 -4.02 -6.77
CA LEU A 116 3.01 -3.92 -7.83
C LEU A 116 4.40 -4.12 -7.21
N PRO A 117 5.27 -4.95 -7.81
CA PRO A 117 6.64 -5.06 -7.32
C PRO A 117 7.40 -3.75 -7.58
N LEU A 118 8.18 -3.32 -6.59
CA LEU A 118 9.09 -2.19 -6.76
C LEU A 118 10.45 -2.71 -7.20
N GLU A 119 10.95 -2.15 -8.28
CA GLU A 119 12.31 -2.41 -8.75
C GLU A 119 13.34 -1.56 -7.99
N HIS A 120 13.05 -0.27 -7.83
CA HIS A 120 13.90 0.69 -7.13
C HIS A 120 13.10 1.50 -6.14
N LEU A 121 13.69 1.77 -4.99
CA LEU A 121 13.09 2.55 -3.92
C LEU A 121 14.13 3.48 -3.30
N ALA A 122 13.77 4.75 -3.15
CA ALA A 122 14.58 5.77 -2.51
C ALA A 122 13.73 6.58 -1.51
N GLY A 123 14.37 7.20 -0.53
CA GLY A 123 13.68 8.05 0.44
C GLY A 123 13.19 7.33 1.68
N ILE A 124 13.49 6.04 1.85
CA ILE A 124 13.24 5.34 3.11
C ILE A 124 14.39 5.63 4.07
N ASP A 125 14.05 6.03 5.29
CA ASP A 125 14.97 6.15 6.40
C ASP A 125 15.36 4.76 6.92
N THR A 126 16.62 4.59 7.34
CA THR A 126 17.13 3.35 7.94
C THR A 126 16.34 2.91 9.16
N SER A 127 15.81 3.86 9.95
CA SER A 127 14.93 3.57 11.07
C SER A 127 13.62 2.88 10.67
N GLN A 128 13.07 3.24 9.52
CA GLN A 128 11.87 2.59 8.98
C GLN A 128 12.14 1.15 8.55
N VAL A 129 13.31 0.91 7.95
CA VAL A 129 13.74 -0.45 7.57
C VAL A 129 13.90 -1.33 8.81
N GLU A 130 14.47 -0.81 9.87
CA GLU A 130 14.61 -1.52 11.15
C GLU A 130 13.25 -1.85 11.78
N GLN A 131 12.29 -0.94 11.73
CA GLN A 131 10.94 -1.18 12.20
C GLN A 131 10.25 -2.30 11.41
N PHE A 132 10.41 -2.33 10.09
CA PHE A 132 9.89 -3.41 9.26
C PHE A 132 10.55 -4.75 9.59
N GLN A 133 11.86 -4.77 9.80
CA GLN A 133 12.58 -5.98 10.20
C GLN A 133 12.16 -6.48 11.58
N GLN A 134 11.93 -5.57 12.53
CA GLN A 134 11.43 -5.89 13.85
C GLN A 134 10.04 -6.53 13.77
N HIS A 135 9.15 -5.91 13.02
CA HIS A 135 7.78 -6.40 12.84
C HIS A 135 7.74 -7.80 12.21
N LEU A 136 8.62 -8.06 11.24
CA LEU A 136 8.75 -9.38 10.63
C LEU A 136 9.26 -10.45 11.64
N ARG A 137 10.14 -10.07 12.56
CA ARG A 137 10.62 -10.99 13.61
C ARG A 137 9.55 -11.31 14.65
N ASP A 138 8.73 -10.33 14.99
CA ASP A 138 7.65 -10.47 15.98
C ASP A 138 6.42 -11.22 15.41
N SER A 139 6.32 -11.34 14.07
CA SER A 139 5.23 -12.04 13.39
C SER A 139 5.51 -13.52 13.11
N PHE A 140 6.70 -13.96 13.43
CA PHE A 140 7.14 -15.36 13.37
C PHE A 140 7.55 -15.83 14.77
#